data_89b5ad4347ce7111185bbf99470f913f
#
_entry.id   89b5ad4347ce7111185bbf99470f913f
#
_cell.length_a   1.000
_cell.length_b   1.000
_cell.length_c   1.000
_cell.angle_alpha   90.00
_cell.angle_beta   90.00
_cell.angle_gamma   90.00
#
_symmetry.space_group_name_H-M   'P 1'
#
loop_
_entity.id
_entity.type
_entity.pdbx_description
1 polymer ?
#
loop_
_entity_poly.entity_id
_entity_poly.type
_entity_poly.pdbx_seq_one_letter_code
_entity_poly.pdbx_strand_id
1 'polypeptide(L)' 'VIVCPGVKIGCRCVIGAGSVVTHDIPDNSVAAGNPARVIRTATDE' A
#
# COMPACT_ATOMS: atom_id res chain seq x y z
N VAL A 1 -8.26 6.67 1.69
CA VAL A 1 -7.04 6.31 0.97
C VAL A 1 -6.94 7.12 -0.30
N ILE A 2 -5.81 7.73 -0.51
CA ILE A 2 -5.54 8.49 -1.72
C ILE A 2 -4.40 7.80 -2.47
N VAL A 3 -4.62 7.55 -3.74
CA VAL A 3 -3.59 6.94 -4.59
C VAL A 3 -3.19 7.97 -5.63
N CYS A 4 -1.91 8.33 -5.65
CA CYS A 4 -1.41 9.34 -6.57
C CYS A 4 -1.39 8.81 -8.01
N PRO A 5 -1.50 9.69 -9.01
CA PRO A 5 -1.41 9.26 -10.40
C PRO A 5 -0.08 8.55 -10.68
N GLY A 6 -0.13 7.54 -11.51
CA GLY A 6 1.06 6.81 -11.91
C GLY A 6 1.53 5.75 -10.93
N VAL A 7 0.83 5.61 -9.81
CA VAL A 7 1.19 4.62 -8.79
C VAL A 7 0.46 3.32 -9.08
N LYS A 8 1.17 2.21 -8.94
CA LYS A 8 0.57 0.88 -9.10
C LYS A 8 0.55 0.17 -7.75
N ILE A 9 -0.57 -0.43 -7.47
CA ILE A 9 -0.72 -1.23 -6.27
C ILE A 9 -0.89 -2.68 -6.70
N GLY A 10 -0.07 -3.55 -6.16
CA GLY A 10 -0.10 -4.96 -6.52
C GLY A 10 -1.35 -5.66 -5.99
N CYS A 11 -1.40 -6.97 -6.24
CA CYS A 11 -2.52 -7.78 -5.79
C CYS A 11 -2.42 -8.05 -4.28
N ARG A 12 -3.57 -8.21 -3.66
CA ARG A 12 -3.67 -8.57 -2.25
C ARG A 12 -2.97 -7.59 -1.33
N CYS A 13 -3.02 -6.33 -1.68
CA CYS A 13 -2.46 -5.29 -0.83
C CYS A 13 -3.51 -4.81 0.15
N VAL A 14 -3.07 -4.50 1.36
CA VAL A 14 -3.92 -3.90 2.37
C VAL A 14 -3.39 -2.51 2.63
N ILE A 15 -4.21 -1.52 2.41
CA ILE A 15 -3.83 -0.12 2.61
C ILE A 15 -4.64 0.42 3.79
N GLY A 16 -3.95 0.93 4.77
CA GLY A 16 -4.60 1.48 5.96
C GLY A 16 -5.44 2.71 5.64
N ALA A 17 -6.49 2.92 6.41
CA ALA A 17 -7.35 4.08 6.23
C ALA A 17 -6.56 5.36 6.44
N GLY A 18 -6.86 6.38 5.66
CA GLY A 18 -6.18 7.65 5.77
C GLY A 18 -4.80 7.68 5.12
N SER A 19 -4.43 6.63 4.42
CA SER A 19 -3.12 6.56 3.78
C SER A 19 -3.07 7.34 2.49
N VAL A 20 -1.89 7.85 2.15
CA VAL A 20 -1.65 8.50 0.87
C VAL A 20 -0.55 7.72 0.17
N VAL A 21 -0.91 7.02 -0.90
CA VAL A 21 0.01 6.15 -1.63
C VAL A 21 0.73 6.99 -2.67
N THR A 22 2.03 7.16 -2.49
CA THR A 22 2.85 7.97 -3.39
C THR A 22 3.88 7.13 -4.16
N HIS A 23 4.01 5.86 -3.85
CA HIS A 23 4.94 4.95 -4.51
C HIS A 23 4.23 3.65 -4.83
N ASP A 24 4.77 2.91 -5.79
CA ASP A 24 4.21 1.61 -6.12
C ASP A 24 4.27 0.68 -4.91
N ILE A 25 3.24 -0.11 -4.77
CA ILE A 25 3.13 -1.07 -3.67
C ILE A 25 3.25 -2.47 -4.28
N PRO A 26 4.22 -3.27 -3.83
CA PRO A 26 4.36 -4.63 -4.35
C PRO A 26 3.20 -5.52 -3.91
N ASP A 27 3.08 -6.67 -4.56
CA ASP A 27 2.02 -7.62 -4.23
C ASP A 27 2.13 -8.09 -2.78
N ASN A 28 1.02 -8.43 -2.19
CA ASN A 28 0.95 -9.00 -0.85
C ASN A 28 1.61 -8.12 0.19
N SER A 29 1.36 -6.83 0.13
CA SER A 29 1.96 -5.90 1.06
C SER A 29 0.90 -5.20 1.90
N VAL A 30 1.28 -4.83 3.10
CA VAL A 30 0.46 -3.99 3.96
C VAL A 30 1.16 -2.65 4.06
N ALA A 31 0.47 -1.61 3.63
CA ALA A 31 1.01 -0.26 3.67
C ALA A 31 0.07 0.67 4.40
N ALA A 32 0.61 1.66 5.04
CA ALA A 32 -0.20 2.62 5.77
C ALA A 32 0.59 3.90 6.02
N GLY A 33 -0.12 4.95 6.31
CA GLY A 33 0.48 6.23 6.70
C GLY A 33 0.45 7.26 5.60
N ASN A 34 0.99 8.41 5.89
CA ASN A 34 1.08 9.53 4.97
C ASN A 34 2.52 10.08 5.02
N PRO A 35 3.32 9.80 4.00
CA PRO A 35 3.04 8.92 2.85
C PRO A 35 2.94 7.45 3.27
N ALA A 36 2.18 6.69 2.50
CA ALA A 36 2.01 5.28 2.79
C ALA A 36 3.33 4.53 2.60
N ARG A 37 3.62 3.66 3.53
CA ARG A 37 4.83 2.86 3.48
C ARG A 37 4.48 1.41 3.71
N VAL A 38 5.21 0.53 3.05
CA VAL A 38 5.04 -0.90 3.27
C VAL A 38 5.55 -1.22 4.66
N ILE A 39 4.65 -1.62 5.54
CA ILE A 39 5.00 -1.91 6.91
C ILE A 39 5.23 -3.38 7.15
N ARG A 40 4.68 -4.21 6.28
CA ARG A 40 4.95 -5.65 6.32
C ARG A 40 4.36 -6.31 5.09
N THR A 41 4.70 -7.56 4.90
CA THR A 41 4.12 -8.36 3.84
C THR A 41 2.82 -8.99 4.34
N ALA A 42 1.79 -8.91 3.54
CA ALA A 42 0.50 -9.53 3.87
C ALA A 42 0.54 -11.00 3.46
N THR A 43 1.21 -11.82 4.24
CA THR A 43 1.26 -13.24 3.94
C THR A 43 0.07 -13.93 4.56
N ASP A 44 -0.30 -14.97 3.95
CA ASP A 44 -1.35 -15.78 4.48
C ASP A 44 -0.86 -16.56 5.61
N GLU A 45 -0.95 -16.63 6.25
CA GLU A 45 -0.38 -17.35 7.03
C GLU A 45 -0.68 -17.68 7.69
#